data_9bb9a29dad86dbc988a64c8918f88c24
#
_entry.id   9bb9a29dad86dbc988a64c8918f88c24
#
_cell.length_a   1.000
_cell.length_b   1.000
_cell.length_c   1.000
_cell.angle_alpha   90.00
_cell.angle_beta   90.00
_cell.angle_gamma   90.00
#
_symmetry.space_group_name_H-M   'P 1'
#
loop_
_entity.id
_entity.type
_entity.pdbx_description
1 polymer ?
#
loop_
_entity_poly.entity_id
_entity_poly.type
_entity_poly.pdbx_seq_one_letter_code
_entity_poly.pdbx_strand_id
1 'polypeptide(L)'
;MKVVTKHEKTNFGDVWYMSSVPKDIFRFAIYRYNDDKETIYLSNVLVDKEHRKQGLGNNILNIADKVTKKLKANTICLKVKQDTFVHKWYGRHGYSDLSVDEEEPQFIWMAKNIGE
;
A
#
# COMPACT_ATOMS: atom_id res chain seq x y z
N MET A 1 -3.43 -19.40 -5.18
CA MET A 1 -2.79 -18.63 -4.09
C MET A 1 -3.85 -17.87 -3.33
N LYS A 2 -3.81 -17.98 -2.02
CA LYS A 2 -4.72 -17.24 -1.15
C LYS A 2 -3.99 -16.14 -0.42
N VAL A 3 -4.74 -15.14 0.03
CA VAL A 3 -4.21 -14.07 0.87
C VAL A 3 -4.86 -14.19 2.24
N VAL A 4 -4.04 -14.24 3.28
CA VAL A 4 -4.54 -14.22 4.66
C VAL A 4 -4.34 -12.83 5.23
N THR A 5 -5.27 -12.42 6.08
CA THR A 5 -5.26 -11.09 6.67
C THR A 5 -5.26 -11.22 8.20
N LYS A 6 -4.38 -10.47 8.84
CA LYS A 6 -4.36 -10.35 10.29
C LYS A 6 -4.65 -8.90 10.64
N HIS A 7 -5.69 -8.66 11.41
CA HIS A 7 -6.10 -7.33 11.83
C HIS A 7 -5.66 -7.07 13.26
N GLU A 8 -5.06 -5.92 13.51
CA GLU A 8 -4.70 -5.49 14.84
C GLU A 8 -5.23 -4.08 15.09
N LYS A 9 -5.76 -3.87 16.29
CA LYS A 9 -6.13 -2.53 16.74
C LYS A 9 -5.00 -1.97 17.59
N THR A 10 -4.63 -0.72 17.31
CA THR A 10 -3.60 -0.02 18.06
C THR A 10 -4.21 1.26 18.65
N ASN A 11 -3.41 1.99 19.45
CA ASN A 11 -3.86 3.27 19.96
C ASN A 11 -4.07 4.31 18.86
N PHE A 12 -3.42 4.12 17.71
CA PHE A 12 -3.48 5.08 16.59
C PHE A 12 -4.58 4.77 15.60
N GLY A 13 -4.99 3.50 15.51
CA GLY A 13 -5.96 3.06 14.52
C GLY A 13 -5.84 1.58 14.25
N ASP A 14 -6.11 1.20 13.01
CA ASP A 14 -6.14 -0.20 12.58
C ASP A 14 -4.97 -0.52 11.66
N VAL A 15 -4.46 -1.75 11.78
CA VAL A 15 -3.45 -2.28 10.87
C VAL A 15 -3.94 -3.63 10.36
N TRP A 16 -3.87 -3.81 9.06
CA TRP A 16 -4.16 -5.10 8.41
C TRP A 16 -2.89 -5.60 7.75
N TYR A 17 -2.40 -6.73 8.22
CA TYR A 17 -1.23 -7.39 7.63
C TYR A 17 -1.72 -8.46 6.66
N MET A 18 -1.23 -8.42 5.44
CA MET A 18 -1.67 -9.36 4.40
C MET A 18 -0.48 -10.09 3.81
N SER A 19 -0.64 -11.39 3.62
CA SER A 19 0.40 -12.21 3.01
C SER A 19 -0.21 -13.36 2.24
N SER A 20 0.54 -13.85 1.24
CA SER A 20 0.11 -15.00 0.45
C SER A 20 0.38 -16.30 1.17
N VAL A 21 -0.49 -17.30 0.93
CA VAL A 21 -0.32 -18.65 1.46
C VAL A 21 -0.46 -19.65 0.31
N PRO A 22 0.16 -20.82 0.37
CA PRO A 22 0.90 -21.39 1.50
C PRO A 22 2.30 -20.84 1.68
N LYS A 23 2.84 -20.13 0.68
CA LYS A 23 4.17 -19.52 0.78
C LYS A 23 4.02 -18.00 0.87
N ASP A 24 4.88 -17.39 1.65
CA ASP A 24 4.94 -15.94 1.82
C ASP A 24 5.66 -15.33 0.60
N ILE A 25 4.99 -15.38 -0.56
CA ILE A 25 5.53 -14.87 -1.82
C ILE A 25 5.42 -13.34 -1.87
N PHE A 26 4.36 -12.80 -1.33
CA PHE A 26 4.23 -11.36 -1.14
C PHE A 26 3.55 -11.05 0.16
N ARG A 27 3.82 -9.86 0.67
CA ARG A 27 3.17 -9.34 1.86
C ARG A 27 3.15 -7.83 1.83
N PHE A 28 2.21 -7.27 2.55
CA PHE A 28 2.08 -5.82 2.68
C PHE A 28 1.21 -5.52 3.89
N ALA A 29 1.19 -4.25 4.29
CA ALA A 29 0.35 -3.81 5.40
C ALA A 29 -0.47 -2.60 4.97
N ILE A 30 -1.66 -2.50 5.53
CA ILE A 30 -2.54 -1.36 5.32
C ILE A 30 -2.84 -0.76 6.69
N TYR A 31 -2.66 0.54 6.82
CA TYR A 31 -2.89 1.28 8.05
C TYR A 31 -4.03 2.27 7.85
N ARG A 32 -4.82 2.47 8.89
CA ARG A 32 -5.83 3.54 8.90
C ARG A 32 -5.83 4.17 10.28
N TYR A 33 -5.60 5.48 10.33
CA TYR A 33 -5.58 6.22 11.59
C TYR A 33 -6.98 6.56 12.05
N ASN A 34 -7.18 6.64 13.38
CA ASN A 34 -8.50 6.91 13.96
C ASN A 34 -9.04 8.29 13.59
N ASP A 35 -8.14 9.26 13.39
CA ASP A 35 -8.52 10.64 13.09
C ASP A 35 -8.70 10.93 11.60
N ASP A 36 -8.43 9.95 10.74
CA ASP A 36 -8.64 10.10 9.30
C ASP A 36 -9.02 8.76 8.68
N LYS A 37 -10.30 8.45 8.73
CA LYS A 37 -10.79 7.17 8.22
C LYS A 37 -11.00 7.14 6.72
N GLU A 38 -10.82 8.26 6.05
CA GLU A 38 -10.95 8.34 4.60
C GLU A 38 -9.67 7.98 3.86
N THR A 39 -8.54 7.93 4.57
CA THR A 39 -7.23 7.64 3.99
C THR A 39 -6.68 6.33 4.55
N ILE A 40 -6.19 5.47 3.67
CA ILE A 40 -5.41 4.32 4.11
C ILE A 40 -3.97 4.48 3.64
N TYR A 41 -3.06 3.83 4.34
CA TYR A 41 -1.63 3.90 4.03
C TYR A 41 -1.14 2.50 3.69
N LEU A 42 -0.62 2.34 2.46
CA LEU A 42 -0.02 1.10 2.00
C LEU A 42 1.46 1.11 2.41
N SER A 43 1.89 0.05 3.06
CA SER A 43 3.24 0.00 3.63
C SER A 43 3.82 -1.40 3.55
N ASN A 44 5.15 -1.48 3.64
CA ASN A 44 5.88 -2.75 3.74
C ASN A 44 5.57 -3.71 2.59
N VAL A 45 5.39 -3.17 1.39
CA VAL A 45 5.14 -3.99 0.20
C VAL A 45 6.41 -4.77 -0.13
N LEU A 46 6.30 -6.08 -0.12
CA LEU A 46 7.42 -6.96 -0.39
C LEU A 46 6.97 -8.12 -1.28
N VAL A 47 7.68 -8.34 -2.37
CA VAL A 47 7.47 -9.48 -3.24
C VAL A 47 8.75 -10.30 -3.25
N ASP A 48 8.63 -11.61 -3.02
CA ASP A 48 9.77 -12.51 -3.02
C ASP A 48 10.57 -12.36 -4.31
N LYS A 49 11.90 -12.31 -4.18
CA LYS A 49 12.78 -12.02 -5.30
C LYS A 49 12.59 -12.96 -6.48
N GLU A 50 12.36 -14.24 -6.20
CA GLU A 50 12.19 -15.25 -7.24
C GLU A 50 10.85 -15.15 -7.96
N HIS A 51 9.90 -14.41 -7.40
CA HIS A 51 8.55 -14.28 -7.93
C HIS A 51 8.25 -12.90 -8.47
N ARG A 52 9.26 -12.04 -8.60
CA ARG A 52 9.09 -10.72 -9.21
C ARG A 52 8.85 -10.88 -10.70
N LYS A 53 8.24 -9.87 -11.31
CA LYS A 53 7.89 -9.84 -12.73
C LYS A 53 6.81 -10.84 -13.13
N GLN A 54 6.01 -11.29 -12.17
CA GLN A 54 4.89 -12.19 -12.42
C GLN A 54 3.53 -11.51 -12.22
N GLY A 55 3.52 -10.18 -12.19
CA GLY A 55 2.29 -9.43 -12.00
C GLY A 55 1.78 -9.39 -10.57
N LEU A 56 2.57 -9.84 -9.60
CA LEU A 56 2.15 -9.87 -8.20
C LEU A 56 2.01 -8.47 -7.60
N GLY A 57 2.84 -7.52 -8.06
CA GLY A 57 2.67 -6.13 -7.64
C GLY A 57 1.31 -5.59 -8.01
N ASN A 58 0.85 -5.89 -9.24
CA ASN A 58 -0.49 -5.51 -9.68
C ASN A 58 -1.57 -6.13 -8.80
N ASN A 59 -1.38 -7.39 -8.39
CA ASN A 59 -2.32 -8.06 -7.49
C ASN A 59 -2.39 -7.33 -6.15
N ILE A 60 -1.25 -6.94 -5.60
CA ILE A 60 -1.20 -6.19 -4.34
C ILE A 60 -1.97 -4.87 -4.47
N LEU A 61 -1.73 -4.12 -5.55
CA LEU A 61 -2.42 -2.85 -5.76
C LEU A 61 -3.92 -3.03 -5.95
N ASN A 62 -4.33 -4.09 -6.64
CA ASN A 62 -5.75 -4.40 -6.79
C ASN A 62 -6.41 -4.75 -5.45
N ILE A 63 -5.71 -5.50 -4.61
CA ILE A 63 -6.20 -5.83 -3.28
C ILE A 63 -6.33 -4.55 -2.44
N ALA A 64 -5.33 -3.67 -2.51
CA ALA A 64 -5.36 -2.40 -1.79
C ALA A 64 -6.57 -1.56 -2.22
N ASP A 65 -6.85 -1.48 -3.52
CA ASP A 65 -8.02 -0.76 -4.03
C ASP A 65 -9.32 -1.35 -3.46
N LYS A 66 -9.45 -2.67 -3.49
CA LYS A 66 -10.65 -3.35 -2.99
C LYS A 66 -10.85 -3.15 -1.50
N VAL A 67 -9.78 -3.25 -0.73
CA VAL A 67 -9.85 -3.03 0.72
C VAL A 67 -10.24 -1.60 1.03
N THR A 68 -9.69 -0.65 0.29
CA THR A 68 -10.02 0.76 0.47
C THR A 68 -11.52 1.00 0.28
N LYS A 69 -12.09 0.44 -0.78
CA LYS A 69 -13.52 0.54 -1.06
C LYS A 69 -14.35 -0.12 0.02
N LYS A 70 -13.93 -1.30 0.47
CA LYS A 70 -14.64 -2.04 1.50
C LYS A 70 -14.67 -1.29 2.83
N LEU A 71 -13.59 -0.59 3.15
CA LEU A 71 -13.49 0.22 4.34
C LEU A 71 -14.18 1.59 4.21
N LYS A 72 -14.70 1.88 3.02
CA LYS A 72 -15.35 3.15 2.69
C LYS A 72 -14.39 4.33 2.81
N ALA A 73 -13.11 4.07 2.58
CA ALA A 73 -12.11 5.10 2.42
C ALA A 73 -12.04 5.52 0.96
N ASN A 74 -11.39 6.62 0.68
CA ASN A 74 -11.34 7.15 -0.69
C ASN A 74 -9.93 7.44 -1.21
N THR A 75 -8.93 7.32 -0.37
CA THR A 75 -7.56 7.67 -0.74
C THR A 75 -6.58 6.63 -0.21
N ILE A 76 -5.61 6.26 -1.05
CA ILE A 76 -4.48 5.43 -0.65
C ILE A 76 -3.23 6.30 -0.70
N CYS A 77 -2.47 6.34 0.39
CA CYS A 77 -1.18 7.04 0.46
C CYS A 77 -0.07 6.04 0.66
N LEU A 78 1.10 6.38 0.16
CA LEU A 78 2.30 5.58 0.38
C LEU A 78 3.53 6.47 0.30
N LYS A 79 4.63 5.96 0.80
CA LYS A 79 5.91 6.66 0.76
C LYS A 79 6.90 5.80 -0.03
N VAL A 80 7.61 6.40 -0.97
CA VAL A 80 8.53 5.68 -1.85
C VAL A 80 9.78 6.53 -2.07
N LYS A 81 10.90 5.87 -2.33
CA LYS A 81 12.15 6.57 -2.61
C LYS A 81 12.07 7.26 -3.97
N GLN A 82 12.40 8.56 -3.99
CA GLN A 82 12.31 9.37 -5.21
C GLN A 82 13.22 8.87 -6.32
N ASP A 83 12.76 9.05 -7.56
CA ASP A 83 13.53 8.80 -8.78
C ASP A 83 14.02 7.36 -8.94
N THR A 84 13.29 6.43 -8.31
CA THR A 84 13.55 5.01 -8.46
C THR A 84 12.57 4.40 -9.46
N PHE A 85 12.87 3.19 -9.90
CA PHE A 85 11.96 2.42 -10.75
C PHE A 85 10.58 2.27 -10.07
N VAL A 86 10.58 2.03 -8.77
CA VAL A 86 9.34 1.82 -8.01
C VAL A 86 8.51 3.10 -7.96
N HIS A 87 9.15 4.26 -7.79
CA HIS A 87 8.47 5.55 -7.83
C HIS A 87 7.72 5.71 -9.16
N LYS A 88 8.39 5.45 -10.27
CA LYS A 88 7.78 5.55 -11.60
C LYS A 88 6.67 4.52 -11.79
N TRP A 89 6.86 3.33 -11.26
CA TRP A 89 5.89 2.26 -11.35
C TRP A 89 4.57 2.64 -10.66
N TYR A 90 4.66 3.22 -9.46
CA TYR A 90 3.45 3.71 -8.79
C TYR A 90 2.76 4.81 -9.60
N GLY A 91 3.55 5.71 -10.22
CA GLY A 91 3.00 6.74 -11.08
C GLY A 91 2.18 6.17 -12.23
N ARG A 92 2.67 5.10 -12.84
CA ARG A 92 1.94 4.43 -13.94
C ARG A 92 0.66 3.73 -13.45
N HIS A 93 0.53 3.50 -12.16
CA HIS A 93 -0.64 2.86 -11.58
C HIS A 93 -1.60 3.85 -10.93
N GLY A 94 -1.49 5.12 -11.26
CA GLY A 94 -2.46 6.13 -10.85
C GLY A 94 -2.10 6.90 -9.59
N TYR A 95 -0.92 6.68 -9.04
CA TYR A 95 -0.46 7.44 -7.88
C TYR A 95 0.22 8.72 -8.32
N SER A 96 -0.06 9.80 -7.63
CA SER A 96 0.53 11.12 -7.90
C SER A 96 1.37 11.58 -6.73
N ASP A 97 2.42 12.33 -7.04
CA ASP A 97 3.30 12.89 -6.02
C ASP A 97 2.56 13.93 -5.19
N LEU A 98 2.72 13.88 -3.87
CA LEU A 98 2.17 14.87 -2.95
C LEU A 98 3.24 15.81 -2.45
N SER A 99 4.21 15.27 -1.71
CA SER A 99 5.24 16.09 -1.08
C SER A 99 6.42 15.22 -0.67
N VAL A 100 7.59 15.83 -0.64
CA VAL A 100 8.80 15.16 -0.14
C VAL A 100 8.67 15.01 1.38
N ASP A 101 9.12 13.88 1.90
CA ASP A 101 9.08 13.62 3.32
C ASP A 101 10.04 14.58 4.05
N GLU A 102 9.55 15.24 5.10
CA GLU A 102 10.33 16.24 5.80
C GLU A 102 11.53 15.68 6.55
N GLU A 103 11.37 14.49 7.10
CA GLU A 103 12.43 13.85 7.89
C GLU A 103 13.41 13.07 7.03
N GLU A 104 12.92 12.50 5.93
CA GLU A 104 13.73 11.70 5.02
C GLU A 104 13.53 12.19 3.59
N PRO A 105 14.23 13.27 3.18
CA PRO A 105 13.98 13.92 1.88
C PRO A 105 14.20 13.05 0.65
N GLN A 106 14.88 11.91 0.80
CA GLN A 106 15.02 10.96 -0.31
C GLN A 106 13.71 10.23 -0.61
N PHE A 107 12.70 10.34 0.26
CA PHE A 107 11.39 9.73 0.06
C PHE A 107 10.34 10.78 -0.28
N ILE A 108 9.35 10.35 -1.06
CA ILE A 108 8.23 11.20 -1.44
C ILE A 108 6.92 10.47 -1.11
N TRP A 109 5.95 11.23 -0.64
CA TRP A 109 4.60 10.73 -0.42
C TRP A 109 3.82 10.78 -1.73
N MET A 110 3.07 9.73 -2.00
CA MET A 110 2.20 9.65 -3.17
C MET A 110 0.80 9.29 -2.73
N ALA A 111 -0.18 9.63 -3.54
CA ALA A 111 -1.58 9.30 -3.24
C ALA A 111 -2.33 8.93 -4.50
N LYS A 112 -3.32 8.08 -4.33
CA LYS A 112 -4.26 7.70 -5.37
C LYS A 112 -5.67 7.87 -4.82
N ASN A 113 -6.53 8.54 -5.57
CA ASN A 113 -7.93 8.70 -5.20
C ASN A 113 -8.72 7.51 -5.75
N ILE A 114 -9.35 6.76 -4.85
CA ILE A 114 -10.17 5.59 -5.21
C ILE A 114 -11.65 6.00 -5.26
N GLY A 115 -11.95 7.17 -4.76
CA GLY A 115 -13.27 7.64 -4.46
C GLY A 115 -14.22 7.70 -5.63
N GLU A 116 -15.37 7.52 -5.42
CA GLU A 116 -16.51 7.56 -6.06
C GLU A 116 -16.93 6.51 -6.76
#